data_841cfedac81129f7757b13fb3db081cd
#
_entry.id   841cfedac81129f7757b13fb3db081cd
#
_cell.length_a   1.000
_cell.length_b   1.000
_cell.length_c   1.000
_cell.angle_alpha   90.00
_cell.angle_beta   90.00
_cell.angle_gamma   90.00
#
_symmetry.space_group_name_H-M   'P 1'
#
loop_
_entity.id
_entity.type
_entity.pdbx_description
1 polymer ?
#
loop_
_entity_poly.entity_id
_entity_poly.type
_entity_poly.pdbx_seq_one_letter_code
_entity_poly.pdbx_strand_id
1 'polypeptide(L)'
;VRAIRRASAAAQYPSYQGSYTNGAIPSAWLPLYQRLRADGLDGPDLPALFASMGTPSQDPMGRKIKELYTKAFAPKPKPTPPSSKPTTPARPKPLVYPGVITAENVEKCRAFLEANKSAFDYAERTFGVPRQISVSLLFVETRLGTFLGKEKAFYTLASMASSRRPEAISTYVAQLPGSTAADRQSWIQQRMEQRSDWAYKELVALLKNIRSSGEDALAMPGSIYGAIGLCQFMPTNIGHYGADGNGDGVVNLFTVPDAVASLANYLAQHGWNKAATRAQKQKVIKTYNRIDIYANTILGLAEAQGYVAE
;
A
#
# COMPACT_ATOMS: atom_id res chain seq x y z
N VAL A 1 -10.97 -21.49 -21.32
CA VAL A 1 -9.66 -20.88 -21.11
C VAL A 1 -9.33 -20.05 -22.34
N ARG A 2 -9.71 -18.78 -22.36
CA ARG A 2 -9.29 -17.84 -23.42
C ARG A 2 -8.00 -17.16 -22.99
N ALA A 3 -6.96 -17.34 -23.77
CA ALA A 3 -5.68 -16.69 -23.61
C ALA A 3 -5.87 -15.16 -23.65
N ILE A 4 -5.44 -14.49 -22.58
CA ILE A 4 -5.30 -13.04 -22.55
C ILE A 4 -4.24 -12.68 -23.57
N ARG A 5 -4.64 -12.06 -24.68
CA ARG A 5 -3.71 -11.48 -25.65
C ARG A 5 -2.90 -10.40 -24.95
N ARG A 6 -1.60 -10.61 -24.84
CA ARG A 6 -0.65 -9.53 -24.56
C ARG A 6 -0.78 -8.52 -25.69
N ALA A 7 -1.34 -7.37 -25.42
CA ALA A 7 -1.27 -6.23 -26.29
C ALA A 7 0.15 -5.67 -26.23
N SER A 8 1.01 -6.07 -27.16
CA SER A 8 2.19 -5.31 -27.51
C SER A 8 1.76 -4.32 -28.58
N ALA A 9 1.37 -3.15 -28.15
CA ALA A 9 1.39 -1.95 -28.97
C ALA A 9 1.98 -0.87 -28.06
N ALA A 10 2.90 -0.08 -28.57
CA ALA A 10 3.32 1.14 -27.92
C ALA A 10 2.06 2.01 -27.76
N ALA A 11 1.41 1.89 -26.61
CA ALA A 11 0.27 2.70 -26.28
C ALA A 11 0.79 4.14 -26.22
N GLN A 12 0.34 4.99 -27.13
CA GLN A 12 0.43 6.42 -26.98
C GLN A 12 -0.30 6.73 -25.67
N TYR A 13 0.48 6.98 -24.63
CA TYR A 13 -0.08 7.38 -23.34
C TYR A 13 -0.85 8.69 -23.55
N PRO A 14 -2.11 8.80 -23.11
CA PRO A 14 -2.81 10.07 -23.19
C PRO A 14 -1.96 11.12 -22.48
N SER A 15 -1.71 12.22 -23.16
CA SER A 15 -0.96 13.34 -22.57
C SER A 15 -1.79 13.86 -21.40
N TYR A 16 -1.25 13.67 -20.17
CA TYR A 16 -1.82 14.29 -19.00
C TYR A 16 -1.90 15.80 -19.21
N GLN A 17 -3.10 16.36 -19.24
CA GLN A 17 -3.35 17.80 -19.36
C GLN A 17 -3.48 18.45 -17.97
N GLY A 18 -2.67 18.01 -17.00
CA GLY A 18 -2.60 18.67 -15.72
C GLY A 18 -1.74 19.94 -15.77
N SER A 19 -2.06 20.90 -14.91
CA SER A 19 -1.38 22.19 -14.78
C SER A 19 -0.05 22.10 -14.04
N TYR A 20 0.88 21.25 -14.52
CA TYR A 20 2.25 21.25 -13.99
C TYR A 20 3.00 22.48 -14.49
N THR A 21 3.80 23.09 -13.62
CA THR A 21 4.57 24.29 -13.98
C THR A 21 5.72 23.94 -14.92
N ASN A 22 5.86 24.66 -16.03
CA ASN A 22 7.04 24.64 -16.87
C ASN A 22 8.17 25.38 -16.17
N GLY A 23 8.95 24.67 -15.33
CA GLY A 23 10.05 25.21 -14.56
C GLY A 23 11.28 24.32 -14.63
N ALA A 24 12.41 24.81 -14.10
CA ALA A 24 13.59 23.98 -13.94
C ALA A 24 13.36 22.91 -12.87
N ILE A 25 13.79 21.68 -13.16
CA ILE A 25 13.73 20.58 -12.18
C ILE A 25 14.68 20.91 -11.01
N PRO A 26 14.20 20.93 -9.76
CA PRO A 26 15.06 21.15 -8.61
C PRO A 26 16.22 20.15 -8.58
N SER A 27 17.43 20.63 -8.29
CA SER A 27 18.67 19.83 -8.35
C SER A 27 18.61 18.55 -7.51
N ALA A 28 17.90 18.58 -6.40
CA ALA A 28 17.70 17.42 -5.54
C ALA A 28 16.98 16.24 -6.21
N TRP A 29 16.18 16.51 -7.25
CA TRP A 29 15.46 15.48 -8.01
C TRP A 29 16.23 14.96 -9.23
N LEU A 30 17.27 15.67 -9.70
CA LEU A 30 17.97 15.33 -10.95
C LEU A 30 18.48 13.88 -11.01
N PRO A 31 19.07 13.29 -9.94
CA PRO A 31 19.51 11.91 -10.01
C PRO A 31 18.36 10.92 -10.23
N LEU A 32 17.22 11.12 -9.57
CA LEU A 32 16.04 10.28 -9.74
C LEU A 32 15.42 10.47 -11.13
N TYR A 33 15.27 11.71 -11.57
CA TYR A 33 14.77 12.05 -12.89
C TYR A 33 15.61 11.40 -14.00
N GLN A 34 16.93 11.51 -13.92
CA GLN A 34 17.86 10.90 -14.88
C GLN A 34 17.74 9.36 -14.87
N ARG A 35 17.59 8.74 -13.70
CA ARG A 35 17.39 7.29 -13.56
C ARG A 35 16.10 6.85 -14.25
N LEU A 36 14.99 7.54 -14.04
CA LEU A 36 13.71 7.22 -14.70
C LEU A 36 13.81 7.33 -16.22
N ARG A 37 14.52 8.36 -16.73
CA ARG A 37 14.77 8.49 -18.17
C ARG A 37 15.62 7.36 -18.72
N ALA A 38 16.70 7.02 -18.04
CA ALA A 38 17.60 5.93 -18.45
C ALA A 38 16.87 4.57 -18.49
N ASP A 39 15.87 4.37 -17.62
CA ASP A 39 15.05 3.17 -17.60
C ASP A 39 13.86 3.24 -18.58
N GLY A 40 13.85 4.20 -19.51
CA GLY A 40 12.85 4.31 -20.59
C GLY A 40 11.51 4.90 -20.15
N LEU A 41 11.47 5.59 -19.01
CA LEU A 41 10.27 6.27 -18.52
C LEU A 41 10.23 7.76 -18.91
N ASP A 42 11.05 8.15 -19.89
CA ASP A 42 11.00 9.48 -20.46
C ASP A 42 9.65 9.73 -21.13
N GLY A 43 9.08 10.91 -20.90
CA GLY A 43 7.79 11.32 -21.45
C GLY A 43 7.60 12.81 -21.23
N PRO A 44 6.73 13.47 -22.00
CA PRO A 44 6.54 14.91 -21.94
C PRO A 44 6.00 15.40 -20.58
N ASP A 45 5.34 14.51 -19.83
CA ASP A 45 4.81 14.74 -18.49
C ASP A 45 5.91 14.81 -17.42
N LEU A 46 7.00 14.04 -17.59
CA LEU A 46 7.98 13.83 -16.53
C LEU A 46 8.74 15.09 -16.11
N PRO A 47 9.25 15.94 -17.02
CA PRO A 47 9.92 17.18 -16.63
C PRO A 47 9.02 18.12 -15.84
N ALA A 48 7.80 18.34 -16.32
CA ALA A 48 6.84 19.23 -15.69
C ALA A 48 6.39 18.71 -14.32
N LEU A 49 6.20 17.39 -14.18
CA LEU A 49 5.89 16.73 -12.92
C LEU A 49 7.00 17.00 -11.88
N PHE A 50 8.27 16.77 -12.23
CA PHE A 50 9.40 17.01 -11.34
C PHE A 50 9.63 18.50 -11.04
N ALA A 51 9.41 19.39 -12.00
CA ALA A 51 9.48 20.83 -11.79
C ALA A 51 8.41 21.36 -10.82
N SER A 52 7.26 20.69 -10.75
CA SER A 52 6.15 21.05 -9.86
C SER A 52 6.31 20.53 -8.44
N MET A 53 7.27 19.62 -8.19
CA MET A 53 7.55 19.12 -6.85
C MET A 53 8.53 20.05 -6.10
N GLY A 54 8.27 20.26 -4.80
CA GLY A 54 9.24 20.86 -3.91
C GLY A 54 10.48 20.00 -3.67
N THR A 55 11.22 20.25 -2.60
CA THR A 55 12.38 19.40 -2.24
C THR A 55 11.93 18.03 -1.73
N PRO A 56 12.74 16.94 -1.90
CA PRO A 56 12.43 15.63 -1.33
C PRO A 56 12.17 15.68 0.18
N SER A 57 11.15 14.99 0.65
CA SER A 57 10.86 14.88 2.08
C SER A 57 11.76 13.85 2.74
N GLN A 58 12.28 14.17 3.93
CA GLN A 58 13.01 13.21 4.77
C GLN A 58 12.07 12.20 5.45
N ASP A 59 10.80 12.57 5.66
CA ASP A 59 9.87 11.84 6.52
C ASP A 59 9.63 10.38 6.12
N PRO A 60 9.29 10.02 4.87
CA PRO A 60 8.96 8.64 4.55
C PRO A 60 10.12 7.68 4.81
N MET A 61 11.33 8.05 4.39
CA MET A 61 12.53 7.24 4.61
C MET A 61 12.97 7.29 6.06
N GLY A 62 12.98 8.48 6.66
CA GLY A 62 13.41 8.68 8.05
C GLY A 62 12.55 7.89 9.05
N ARG A 63 11.23 7.91 8.92
CA ARG A 63 10.31 7.11 9.72
C ARG A 63 10.58 5.61 9.55
N LYS A 64 10.79 5.16 8.31
CA LYS A 64 11.08 3.74 8.04
C LYS A 64 12.42 3.31 8.64
N ILE A 65 13.46 4.09 8.48
CA ILE A 65 14.77 3.77 9.06
C ILE A 65 14.71 3.78 10.59
N LYS A 66 14.04 4.77 11.20
CA LYS A 66 13.84 4.81 12.66
C LYS A 66 13.10 3.57 13.17
N GLU A 67 12.03 3.14 12.50
CA GLU A 67 11.30 1.91 12.85
C GLU A 67 12.22 0.68 12.80
N LEU A 68 12.96 0.51 11.71
CA LEU A 68 13.84 -0.64 11.50
C LEU A 68 15.03 -0.62 12.47
N TYR A 69 15.61 0.55 12.71
CA TYR A 69 16.72 0.74 13.64
C TYR A 69 16.31 0.40 15.07
N THR A 70 15.15 0.91 15.50
CA THR A 70 14.61 0.59 16.83
C THR A 70 14.41 -0.92 16.99
N LYS A 71 13.86 -1.60 16.00
CA LYS A 71 13.70 -3.07 16.04
C LYS A 71 15.02 -3.82 16.08
N ALA A 72 16.05 -3.33 15.37
CA ALA A 72 17.35 -3.99 15.28
C ALA A 72 18.21 -3.79 16.54
N PHE A 73 18.11 -2.63 17.16
CA PHE A 73 19.04 -2.16 18.18
C PHE A 73 18.38 -1.80 19.52
N ALA A 74 17.08 -2.07 19.69
CA ALA A 74 16.43 -1.92 20.98
C ALA A 74 17.15 -2.77 22.04
N PRO A 75 17.41 -2.23 23.24
CA PRO A 75 17.93 -3.02 24.33
C PRO A 75 17.02 -4.24 24.57
N LYS A 76 17.59 -5.44 24.56
CA LYS A 76 16.81 -6.62 24.96
C LYS A 76 16.32 -6.39 26.40
N PRO A 77 15.03 -6.65 26.70
CA PRO A 77 14.54 -6.54 28.06
C PRO A 77 15.44 -7.39 28.99
N LYS A 78 15.96 -6.77 30.02
CA LYS A 78 16.69 -7.51 31.03
C LYS A 78 15.77 -8.59 31.60
N PRO A 79 16.26 -9.82 31.85
CA PRO A 79 15.46 -10.82 32.53
C PRO A 79 14.99 -10.20 33.85
N THR A 80 13.72 -10.06 34.04
CA THR A 80 13.13 -9.60 35.28
C THR A 80 13.38 -10.70 36.29
N PRO A 81 14.02 -10.43 37.47
CA PRO A 81 14.10 -11.42 38.55
C PRO A 81 12.67 -11.89 38.86
N PRO A 82 12.46 -13.14 39.23
CA PRO A 82 11.16 -13.64 39.62
C PRO A 82 10.58 -12.72 40.70
N SER A 83 9.55 -11.96 40.33
CA SER A 83 8.85 -11.09 41.25
C SER A 83 8.03 -11.95 42.20
N SER A 84 8.32 -11.84 43.52
CA SER A 84 7.52 -12.48 44.57
C SER A 84 6.12 -11.84 44.77
N LYS A 85 5.78 -10.83 44.02
CA LYS A 85 4.44 -10.23 44.02
C LYS A 85 3.54 -10.91 42.98
N PRO A 86 2.27 -11.23 43.28
CA PRO A 86 1.31 -11.72 42.30
C PRO A 86 1.21 -10.69 41.17
N THR A 87 1.74 -11.04 40.00
CA THR A 87 1.51 -10.22 38.81
C THR A 87 0.04 -10.31 38.44
N THR A 88 -0.64 -9.20 38.47
CA THR A 88 -2.01 -9.11 37.85
C THR A 88 -1.90 -9.69 36.44
N PRO A 89 -2.73 -10.68 36.08
CA PRO A 89 -2.67 -11.28 34.75
C PRO A 89 -2.72 -10.18 33.69
N ALA A 90 -1.78 -10.16 32.79
CA ALA A 90 -1.77 -9.20 31.68
C ALA A 90 -3.10 -9.31 30.93
N ARG A 91 -3.79 -8.18 30.73
CA ARG A 91 -5.06 -8.16 30.00
C ARG A 91 -4.85 -8.84 28.64
N PRO A 92 -5.67 -9.84 28.28
CA PRO A 92 -5.53 -10.51 26.99
C PRO A 92 -5.52 -9.49 25.86
N LYS A 93 -4.58 -9.64 24.92
CA LYS A 93 -4.57 -8.78 23.71
C LYS A 93 -5.87 -8.98 22.95
N PRO A 94 -6.50 -7.91 22.46
CA PRO A 94 -7.74 -8.04 21.70
C PRO A 94 -7.49 -8.88 20.43
N LEU A 95 -8.40 -9.78 20.13
CA LEU A 95 -8.33 -10.65 18.96
C LEU A 95 -8.70 -9.92 17.67
N VAL A 96 -9.44 -8.82 17.77
CA VAL A 96 -9.94 -7.97 16.68
C VAL A 96 -9.67 -6.50 17.02
N TYR A 97 -9.62 -5.64 16.03
CA TYR A 97 -9.49 -4.19 16.27
C TYR A 97 -10.72 -3.68 17.03
N PRO A 98 -10.54 -3.03 18.19
CA PRO A 98 -11.66 -2.48 18.95
C PRO A 98 -12.46 -1.47 18.12
N GLY A 99 -13.79 -1.52 18.25
CA GLY A 99 -14.70 -0.59 17.58
C GLY A 99 -14.86 -0.79 16.07
N VAL A 100 -14.33 -1.87 15.48
CA VAL A 100 -14.53 -2.17 14.06
C VAL A 100 -15.78 -3.03 13.85
N ILE A 101 -15.97 -4.09 14.63
CA ILE A 101 -17.13 -4.97 14.50
C ILE A 101 -18.25 -4.41 15.36
N THR A 102 -19.03 -3.49 14.81
CA THR A 102 -20.20 -2.88 15.44
C THR A 102 -21.41 -2.97 14.51
N ALA A 103 -22.63 -2.93 15.05
CA ALA A 103 -23.85 -2.94 14.26
C ALA A 103 -23.85 -1.81 13.20
N GLU A 104 -23.37 -0.61 13.57
CA GLU A 104 -23.28 0.54 12.68
C GLU A 104 -22.32 0.26 11.50
N ASN A 105 -21.15 -0.31 11.76
CA ASN A 105 -20.17 -0.60 10.69
C ASN A 105 -20.61 -1.77 9.81
N VAL A 106 -21.30 -2.76 10.36
CA VAL A 106 -21.95 -3.84 9.60
C VAL A 106 -22.98 -3.25 8.63
N GLU A 107 -23.82 -2.33 9.11
CA GLU A 107 -24.81 -1.68 8.25
C GLU A 107 -24.17 -0.81 7.17
N LYS A 108 -23.09 -0.07 7.48
CA LYS A 108 -22.30 0.66 6.46
C LYS A 108 -21.76 -0.28 5.39
N CYS A 109 -21.26 -1.45 5.76
CA CYS A 109 -20.79 -2.44 4.79
C CYS A 109 -21.94 -2.97 3.92
N ARG A 110 -23.10 -3.26 4.50
CA ARG A 110 -24.28 -3.71 3.75
C ARG A 110 -24.81 -2.65 2.78
N ALA A 111 -24.91 -1.41 3.23
CA ALA A 111 -25.32 -0.29 2.39
C ALA A 111 -24.33 -0.07 1.23
N PHE A 112 -23.02 -0.20 1.48
CA PHE A 112 -21.99 -0.08 0.45
C PHE A 112 -22.06 -1.23 -0.56
N LEU A 113 -22.32 -2.46 -0.11
CA LEU A 113 -22.54 -3.62 -1.00
C LEU A 113 -23.75 -3.40 -1.91
N GLU A 114 -24.84 -2.91 -1.37
CA GLU A 114 -26.06 -2.64 -2.15
C GLU A 114 -25.84 -1.51 -3.16
N ALA A 115 -25.22 -0.42 -2.74
CA ALA A 115 -24.93 0.72 -3.63
C ALA A 115 -23.95 0.35 -4.76
N ASN A 116 -23.12 -0.68 -4.59
CA ASN A 116 -22.12 -1.12 -5.57
C ASN A 116 -22.32 -2.58 -6.02
N LYS A 117 -23.58 -3.03 -5.99
CA LYS A 117 -23.94 -4.44 -6.18
C LYS A 117 -23.31 -5.07 -7.43
N SER A 118 -23.32 -4.40 -8.57
CA SER A 118 -22.78 -4.92 -9.83
C SER A 118 -21.28 -5.19 -9.75
N ALA A 119 -20.51 -4.32 -9.08
CA ALA A 119 -19.07 -4.48 -8.90
C ALA A 119 -18.74 -5.70 -8.04
N PHE A 120 -19.47 -5.87 -6.92
CA PHE A 120 -19.29 -7.02 -6.04
C PHE A 120 -19.77 -8.33 -6.67
N ASP A 121 -20.89 -8.31 -7.41
CA ASP A 121 -21.39 -9.47 -8.18
C ASP A 121 -20.38 -9.93 -9.22
N TYR A 122 -19.77 -8.98 -9.95
CA TYR A 122 -18.72 -9.28 -10.91
C TYR A 122 -17.49 -9.91 -10.25
N ALA A 123 -16.96 -9.29 -9.22
CA ALA A 123 -15.76 -9.75 -8.55
C ALA A 123 -15.95 -11.12 -7.89
N GLU A 124 -17.09 -11.34 -7.22
CA GLU A 124 -17.41 -12.63 -6.60
C GLU A 124 -17.55 -13.76 -7.61
N ARG A 125 -18.27 -13.54 -8.73
CA ARG A 125 -18.41 -14.53 -9.80
C ARG A 125 -17.08 -14.83 -10.49
N THR A 126 -16.24 -13.81 -10.68
CA THR A 126 -15.00 -13.93 -11.45
C THR A 126 -13.88 -14.56 -10.63
N PHE A 127 -13.76 -14.19 -9.36
CA PHE A 127 -12.62 -14.57 -8.53
C PHE A 127 -12.99 -15.52 -7.38
N GLY A 128 -14.26 -15.79 -7.13
CA GLY A 128 -14.72 -16.73 -6.10
C GLY A 128 -14.53 -16.24 -4.66
N VAL A 129 -14.28 -14.94 -4.46
CA VAL A 129 -14.14 -14.34 -3.12
C VAL A 129 -15.48 -13.74 -2.69
N PRO A 130 -16.07 -14.18 -1.56
CA PRO A 130 -17.35 -13.65 -1.09
C PRO A 130 -17.32 -12.14 -0.90
N ARG A 131 -18.40 -11.48 -1.30
CA ARG A 131 -18.51 -10.01 -1.22
C ARG A 131 -18.35 -9.48 0.21
N GLN A 132 -18.78 -10.25 1.22
CA GLN A 132 -18.63 -9.88 2.62
C GLN A 132 -17.15 -9.78 3.04
N ILE A 133 -16.28 -10.64 2.49
CA ILE A 133 -14.84 -10.58 2.71
C ILE A 133 -14.27 -9.34 2.03
N SER A 134 -14.62 -9.10 0.76
CA SER A 134 -14.11 -7.98 -0.03
C SER A 134 -14.49 -6.64 0.59
N VAL A 135 -15.76 -6.45 0.98
CA VAL A 135 -16.22 -5.21 1.61
C VAL A 135 -15.62 -5.00 3.00
N SER A 136 -15.45 -6.08 3.78
CA SER A 136 -14.83 -6.02 5.11
C SER A 136 -13.37 -5.60 5.02
N LEU A 137 -12.66 -6.07 4.00
CA LEU A 137 -11.28 -5.66 3.76
C LEU A 137 -11.22 -4.18 3.35
N LEU A 138 -12.05 -3.72 2.40
CA LEU A 138 -12.15 -2.30 2.04
C LEU A 138 -12.51 -1.42 3.24
N PHE A 139 -13.38 -1.91 4.13
CA PHE A 139 -13.72 -1.18 5.35
C PHE A 139 -12.50 -1.03 6.27
N VAL A 140 -11.71 -2.09 6.47
CA VAL A 140 -10.52 -2.04 7.33
C VAL A 140 -9.43 -1.16 6.73
N GLU A 141 -9.23 -1.20 5.40
CA GLU A 141 -8.20 -0.42 4.73
C GLU A 141 -8.52 1.08 4.69
N THR A 142 -9.71 1.43 4.20
CA THR A 142 -9.99 2.84 3.87
C THR A 142 -11.34 3.33 4.38
N ARG A 143 -12.02 2.58 5.25
CA ARG A 143 -13.39 2.92 5.64
C ARG A 143 -14.29 3.09 4.41
N LEU A 144 -14.21 2.13 3.48
CA LEU A 144 -14.95 2.15 2.21
C LEU A 144 -14.63 3.36 1.34
N GLY A 145 -13.36 3.76 1.29
CA GLY A 145 -12.90 4.89 0.48
C GLY A 145 -13.01 6.27 1.14
N THR A 146 -13.51 6.35 2.39
CA THR A 146 -13.59 7.64 3.09
C THR A 146 -12.24 8.15 3.61
N PHE A 147 -11.22 7.29 3.67
CA PHE A 147 -9.87 7.65 4.07
C PHE A 147 -8.83 6.92 3.20
N LEU A 148 -8.33 7.59 2.18
CA LEU A 148 -7.37 7.06 1.20
C LEU A 148 -5.91 7.33 1.54
N GLY A 149 -5.64 7.84 2.74
CA GLY A 149 -4.33 8.29 3.20
C GLY A 149 -4.19 9.81 3.19
N LYS A 150 -3.17 10.31 3.88
CA LYS A 150 -2.91 11.76 4.04
C LYS A 150 -1.74 12.23 3.18
N GLU A 151 -0.91 11.31 2.72
CA GLU A 151 0.28 11.61 1.95
C GLU A 151 -0.02 11.65 0.44
N LYS A 152 0.86 12.25 -0.33
CA LYS A 152 0.83 12.19 -1.78
C LYS A 152 1.67 11.01 -2.24
N ALA A 153 1.05 9.98 -2.81
CA ALA A 153 1.71 8.70 -3.10
C ALA A 153 2.96 8.85 -3.97
N PHE A 154 2.85 9.60 -5.08
CA PHE A 154 3.97 9.83 -5.98
C PHE A 154 5.13 10.55 -5.28
N TYR A 155 4.84 11.65 -4.60
CA TYR A 155 5.85 12.44 -3.87
C TYR A 155 6.53 11.63 -2.75
N THR A 156 5.74 10.82 -2.03
CA THR A 156 6.23 9.90 -0.99
C THR A 156 7.24 8.90 -1.55
N LEU A 157 6.87 8.19 -2.61
CA LEU A 157 7.72 7.18 -3.25
C LEU A 157 8.95 7.81 -3.92
N ALA A 158 8.78 8.96 -4.58
CA ALA A 158 9.90 9.71 -5.18
C ALA A 158 10.89 10.17 -4.10
N SER A 159 10.41 10.70 -2.97
CA SER A 159 11.26 11.10 -1.84
C SER A 159 12.05 9.92 -1.26
N MET A 160 11.39 8.77 -1.07
CA MET A 160 12.09 7.55 -0.62
C MET A 160 13.09 7.04 -1.65
N ALA A 161 12.74 7.05 -2.94
CA ALA A 161 13.63 6.60 -4.02
C ALA A 161 14.88 7.49 -4.16
N SER A 162 14.77 8.78 -3.86
CA SER A 162 15.90 9.73 -3.84
C SER A 162 16.78 9.60 -2.60
N SER A 163 16.27 9.02 -1.51
CA SER A 163 16.95 8.98 -0.21
C SER A 163 17.88 7.77 -0.09
N ARG A 164 18.98 7.75 -0.84
CA ARG A 164 19.94 6.64 -0.84
C ARG A 164 21.02 6.73 0.23
N ARG A 165 21.28 7.92 0.78
CA ARG A 165 22.38 8.18 1.72
C ARG A 165 21.86 8.79 3.01
N PRO A 166 22.53 8.55 4.17
CA PRO A 166 22.09 9.05 5.48
C PRO A 166 21.89 10.56 5.54
N GLU A 167 22.63 11.33 4.74
CA GLU A 167 22.51 12.80 4.66
C GLU A 167 21.09 13.24 4.23
N ALA A 168 20.43 12.44 3.39
CA ALA A 168 19.07 12.70 2.92
C ALA A 168 18.01 12.63 4.04
N ILE A 169 18.34 12.06 5.19
CA ILE A 169 17.49 11.96 6.38
C ILE A 169 18.23 12.38 7.65
N SER A 170 19.13 13.36 7.55
CA SER A 170 20.03 13.78 8.63
C SER A 170 19.33 14.09 9.95
N THR A 171 18.13 14.73 9.89
CA THR A 171 17.33 15.04 11.08
C THR A 171 16.86 13.79 11.83
N TYR A 172 16.62 12.69 11.12
CA TYR A 172 16.26 11.41 11.71
C TYR A 172 17.49 10.67 12.25
N VAL A 173 18.59 10.64 11.48
CA VAL A 173 19.83 9.97 11.88
C VAL A 173 20.38 10.56 13.16
N ALA A 174 20.33 11.90 13.33
CA ALA A 174 20.75 12.58 14.53
C ALA A 174 19.99 12.16 15.81
N GLN A 175 18.77 11.64 15.65
CA GLN A 175 17.95 11.15 16.78
C GLN A 175 18.14 9.68 17.10
N LEU A 176 18.93 8.92 16.31
CA LEU A 176 19.12 7.49 16.54
C LEU A 176 20.26 7.25 17.53
N PRO A 177 20.02 6.54 18.65
CA PRO A 177 21.05 6.29 19.65
C PRO A 177 22.25 5.52 19.06
N GLY A 178 23.46 6.08 19.24
CA GLY A 178 24.69 5.46 18.76
C GLY A 178 24.87 5.43 17.23
N SER A 179 24.11 6.24 16.47
CA SER A 179 24.19 6.32 15.02
C SER A 179 25.54 6.74 14.46
N THR A 180 26.42 7.32 15.29
CA THR A 180 27.79 7.73 14.91
C THR A 180 28.78 6.57 14.89
N ALA A 181 28.48 5.41 15.48
CA ALA A 181 29.32 4.24 15.42
C ALA A 181 29.37 3.66 14.00
N ALA A 182 30.54 3.22 13.54
CA ALA A 182 30.78 2.81 12.16
C ALA A 182 29.87 1.65 11.70
N ASP A 183 29.62 0.68 12.58
CA ASP A 183 28.70 -0.44 12.33
C ASP A 183 27.23 0.05 12.14
N ARG A 184 26.83 1.06 12.89
CA ARG A 184 25.50 1.68 12.80
C ARG A 184 25.36 2.49 11.54
N GLN A 185 26.37 3.27 11.17
CA GLN A 185 26.38 4.03 9.92
C GLN A 185 26.30 3.09 8.72
N SER A 186 27.09 2.03 8.69
CA SER A 186 27.08 1.01 7.64
C SER A 186 25.69 0.33 7.55
N TRP A 187 25.09 0.01 8.68
CA TRP A 187 23.75 -0.57 8.72
C TRP A 187 22.68 0.38 8.18
N ILE A 188 22.71 1.67 8.59
CA ILE A 188 21.78 2.69 8.10
C ILE A 188 21.91 2.85 6.59
N GLN A 189 23.16 3.00 6.08
CA GLN A 189 23.43 3.13 4.66
C GLN A 189 22.84 1.95 3.87
N GLN A 190 23.15 0.71 4.27
CA GLN A 190 22.64 -0.49 3.61
C GLN A 190 21.09 -0.55 3.60
N ARG A 191 20.45 -0.19 4.72
CA ARG A 191 18.98 -0.20 4.81
C ARG A 191 18.36 0.88 3.94
N MET A 192 18.97 2.06 3.86
CA MET A 192 18.50 3.13 2.99
C MET A 192 18.61 2.75 1.52
N GLU A 193 19.71 2.16 1.08
CA GLU A 193 19.84 1.66 -0.28
C GLU A 193 18.76 0.64 -0.63
N GLN A 194 18.56 -0.37 0.22
CA GLN A 194 17.51 -1.38 0.03
C GLN A 194 16.11 -0.76 -0.07
N ARG A 195 15.82 0.22 0.78
CA ARG A 195 14.50 0.88 0.81
C ARG A 195 14.32 1.86 -0.35
N SER A 196 15.39 2.54 -0.76
CA SER A 196 15.38 3.40 -1.94
C SER A 196 15.14 2.59 -3.22
N ASP A 197 15.79 1.44 -3.38
CA ASP A 197 15.59 0.57 -4.54
C ASP A 197 14.18 -0.05 -4.56
N TRP A 198 13.65 -0.41 -3.39
CA TRP A 198 12.26 -0.84 -3.28
C TRP A 198 11.30 0.29 -3.67
N ALA A 199 11.48 1.50 -3.11
CA ALA A 199 10.62 2.64 -3.41
C ALA A 199 10.70 3.05 -4.89
N TYR A 200 11.86 2.90 -5.52
CA TYR A 200 12.03 3.13 -6.95
C TYR A 200 11.17 2.18 -7.79
N LYS A 201 11.14 0.88 -7.45
CA LYS A 201 10.29 -0.11 -8.14
C LYS A 201 8.80 0.24 -8.01
N GLU A 202 8.38 0.64 -6.81
CA GLU A 202 7.00 1.09 -6.57
C GLU A 202 6.69 2.37 -7.35
N LEU A 203 7.62 3.34 -7.39
CA LEU A 203 7.47 4.58 -8.15
C LEU A 203 7.32 4.34 -9.66
N VAL A 204 8.13 3.43 -10.20
CA VAL A 204 8.04 3.04 -11.62
C VAL A 204 6.68 2.42 -11.94
N ALA A 205 6.20 1.52 -11.07
CA ALA A 205 4.89 0.91 -11.22
C ALA A 205 3.76 1.96 -11.13
N LEU A 206 3.88 2.88 -10.16
CA LEU A 206 2.92 3.98 -9.99
C LEU A 206 2.88 4.89 -11.21
N LEU A 207 4.03 5.31 -11.74
CA LEU A 207 4.11 6.19 -12.90
C LEU A 207 3.47 5.54 -14.14
N LYS A 208 3.70 4.23 -14.35
CA LYS A 208 3.05 3.48 -15.42
C LYS A 208 1.53 3.42 -15.25
N ASN A 209 1.05 3.20 -14.03
CA ASN A 209 -0.40 3.19 -13.74
C ASN A 209 -1.02 4.57 -13.96
N ILE A 210 -0.41 5.63 -13.43
CA ILE A 210 -0.88 7.02 -13.63
C ILE A 210 -1.02 7.35 -15.12
N ARG A 211 -0.02 7.00 -15.92
CA ARG A 211 -0.05 7.24 -17.38
C ARG A 211 -1.15 6.47 -18.10
N SER A 212 -1.56 5.32 -17.59
CA SER A 212 -2.66 4.53 -18.15
C SER A 212 -4.03 4.97 -17.63
N SER A 213 -4.13 5.39 -16.37
CA SER A 213 -5.40 5.78 -15.73
C SER A 213 -5.75 7.27 -15.90
N GLY A 214 -4.75 8.11 -16.26
CA GLY A 214 -4.95 9.56 -16.38
C GLY A 214 -5.07 10.29 -15.03
N GLU A 215 -4.75 9.63 -13.92
CA GLU A 215 -4.82 10.21 -12.58
C GLU A 215 -3.75 11.29 -12.35
N ASP A 216 -4.06 12.26 -11.49
CA ASP A 216 -3.11 13.31 -11.11
C ASP A 216 -2.05 12.78 -10.13
N ALA A 217 -0.80 12.65 -10.62
CA ALA A 217 0.33 12.18 -9.82
C ALA A 217 0.55 13.01 -8.54
N LEU A 218 0.40 14.34 -8.62
CA LEU A 218 0.66 15.23 -7.48
C LEU A 218 -0.55 15.36 -6.55
N ALA A 219 -1.74 15.04 -7.00
CA ALA A 219 -2.94 15.03 -6.18
C ALA A 219 -3.25 13.67 -5.55
N MET A 220 -2.74 12.57 -6.11
CA MET A 220 -3.06 11.20 -5.72
C MET A 220 -2.79 10.92 -4.25
N PRO A 221 -3.84 10.64 -3.44
CA PRO A 221 -3.67 10.30 -2.03
C PRO A 221 -3.08 8.90 -1.86
N GLY A 222 -2.35 8.71 -0.78
CA GLY A 222 -1.80 7.41 -0.43
C GLY A 222 -1.37 7.30 1.03
N SER A 223 -0.92 6.11 1.40
CA SER A 223 -0.36 5.84 2.73
C SER A 223 1.00 6.49 2.91
N ILE A 224 1.50 6.46 4.15
CA ILE A 224 2.85 6.96 4.51
C ILE A 224 4.00 6.26 3.77
N TYR A 225 3.72 5.18 3.05
CA TYR A 225 4.68 4.43 2.23
C TYR A 225 4.21 4.24 0.78
N GLY A 226 3.18 4.98 0.34
CA GLY A 226 2.77 5.03 -1.06
C GLY A 226 1.77 3.95 -1.50
N ALA A 227 1.08 3.27 -0.58
CA ALA A 227 -0.07 2.43 -0.94
C ALA A 227 -1.24 3.31 -1.39
N ILE A 228 -1.99 2.88 -2.41
CA ILE A 228 -3.01 3.70 -3.10
C ILE A 228 -4.36 3.01 -3.24
N GLY A 229 -5.37 3.84 -3.49
CA GLY A 229 -6.73 3.42 -3.81
C GLY A 229 -7.52 2.87 -2.63
N LEU A 230 -8.76 2.43 -2.90
CA LEU A 230 -9.66 1.90 -1.88
C LEU A 230 -9.11 0.65 -1.20
N CYS A 231 -8.38 -0.18 -1.93
CA CYS A 231 -7.77 -1.43 -1.44
C CYS A 231 -6.34 -1.25 -0.90
N GLN A 232 -5.77 -0.04 -0.91
CA GLN A 232 -4.42 0.25 -0.39
C GLN A 232 -3.32 -0.67 -0.94
N PHE A 233 -3.36 -0.92 -2.25
CA PHE A 233 -2.30 -1.67 -2.91
C PHE A 233 -1.00 -0.88 -2.98
N MET A 234 0.12 -1.57 -2.80
CA MET A 234 1.38 -1.05 -3.32
C MET A 234 1.32 -1.05 -4.85
N PRO A 235 1.89 -0.03 -5.52
CA PRO A 235 1.78 0.11 -6.98
C PRO A 235 2.20 -1.11 -7.78
N THR A 236 3.23 -1.85 -7.35
CA THR A 236 3.64 -3.09 -8.02
C THR A 236 2.56 -4.18 -8.01
N ASN A 237 1.66 -4.17 -7.03
CA ASN A 237 0.54 -5.11 -6.97
C ASN A 237 -0.47 -4.89 -8.11
N ILE A 238 -0.54 -3.68 -8.67
CA ILE A 238 -1.45 -3.40 -9.81
C ILE A 238 -1.04 -4.24 -11.01
N GLY A 239 0.25 -4.35 -11.29
CA GLY A 239 0.75 -5.17 -12.41
C GLY A 239 0.52 -6.66 -12.24
N HIS A 240 0.38 -7.15 -11.01
CA HIS A 240 0.20 -8.57 -10.69
C HIS A 240 -1.27 -8.95 -10.48
N TYR A 241 -2.02 -8.09 -9.81
CA TYR A 241 -3.37 -8.39 -9.30
C TYR A 241 -4.43 -7.39 -9.74
N GLY A 242 -4.02 -6.30 -10.41
CA GLY A 242 -4.96 -5.32 -10.95
C GLY A 242 -5.95 -5.99 -11.90
N ALA A 243 -7.22 -5.64 -11.74
CA ALA A 243 -8.31 -6.13 -12.58
C ALA A 243 -9.24 -4.96 -12.92
N ASP A 244 -9.52 -4.82 -14.22
CA ASP A 244 -10.51 -3.90 -14.74
C ASP A 244 -11.90 -4.47 -14.43
N GLY A 245 -12.55 -3.88 -13.45
CA GLY A 245 -13.83 -4.34 -12.93
C GLY A 245 -15.03 -3.72 -13.64
N ASN A 246 -14.84 -2.61 -14.38
CA ASN A 246 -15.88 -1.91 -15.11
C ASN A 246 -15.80 -2.13 -16.63
N GLY A 247 -14.69 -2.70 -17.13
CA GLY A 247 -14.48 -3.03 -18.54
C GLY A 247 -14.07 -1.85 -19.41
N ASP A 248 -13.51 -0.79 -18.82
CA ASP A 248 -13.08 0.41 -19.55
C ASP A 248 -11.65 0.30 -20.14
N GLY A 249 -10.95 -0.81 -19.86
CA GLY A 249 -9.59 -1.09 -20.35
C GLY A 249 -8.49 -0.55 -19.44
N VAL A 250 -8.82 0.08 -18.33
CA VAL A 250 -7.90 0.69 -17.38
C VAL A 250 -8.09 0.07 -15.98
N VAL A 251 -7.04 0.03 -15.17
CA VAL A 251 -7.16 -0.34 -13.75
C VAL A 251 -6.97 0.91 -12.90
N ASN A 252 -8.07 1.42 -12.36
CA ASN A 252 -8.10 2.58 -11.48
C ASN A 252 -8.58 2.18 -10.07
N LEU A 253 -7.66 2.04 -9.13
CA LEU A 253 -7.96 1.61 -7.76
C LEU A 253 -8.75 2.63 -6.93
N PHE A 254 -9.02 3.80 -7.47
CA PHE A 254 -9.89 4.81 -6.86
C PHE A 254 -11.36 4.64 -7.26
N THR A 255 -11.65 3.75 -8.21
CA THR A 255 -13.01 3.30 -8.52
C THR A 255 -13.37 2.03 -7.75
N VAL A 256 -14.64 1.89 -7.37
CA VAL A 256 -15.08 0.71 -6.61
C VAL A 256 -14.97 -0.57 -7.44
N PRO A 257 -15.38 -0.61 -8.74
CA PRO A 257 -15.30 -1.83 -9.54
C PRO A 257 -13.88 -2.42 -9.60
N ASP A 258 -12.88 -1.57 -9.91
CA ASP A 258 -11.50 -2.04 -10.09
C ASP A 258 -10.84 -2.39 -8.76
N ALA A 259 -11.11 -1.61 -7.72
CA ALA A 259 -10.58 -1.88 -6.39
C ALA A 259 -11.10 -3.22 -5.85
N VAL A 260 -12.41 -3.50 -6.00
CA VAL A 260 -13.03 -4.77 -5.56
C VAL A 260 -12.55 -5.93 -6.40
N ALA A 261 -12.50 -5.78 -7.72
CA ALA A 261 -12.00 -6.82 -8.63
C ALA A 261 -10.52 -7.14 -8.37
N SER A 262 -9.67 -6.12 -8.22
CA SER A 262 -8.24 -6.28 -7.93
C SER A 262 -8.00 -6.96 -6.58
N LEU A 263 -8.74 -6.56 -5.56
CA LEU A 263 -8.68 -7.15 -4.23
C LEU A 263 -9.09 -8.64 -4.25
N ALA A 264 -10.20 -8.95 -4.92
CA ALA A 264 -10.68 -10.33 -5.03
C ALA A 264 -9.69 -11.18 -5.84
N ASN A 265 -9.12 -10.64 -6.92
CA ASN A 265 -8.07 -11.31 -7.69
C ASN A 265 -6.83 -11.59 -6.82
N TYR A 266 -6.40 -10.64 -6.00
CA TYR A 266 -5.30 -10.84 -5.04
C TYR A 266 -5.57 -12.04 -4.13
N LEU A 267 -6.71 -12.07 -3.45
CA LEU A 267 -7.06 -13.16 -2.53
C LEU A 267 -7.19 -14.51 -3.25
N ALA A 268 -7.79 -14.53 -4.44
CA ALA A 268 -7.93 -15.74 -5.26
C ALA A 268 -6.56 -16.32 -5.64
N GLN A 269 -5.63 -15.47 -6.11
CA GLN A 269 -4.27 -15.89 -6.48
C GLN A 269 -3.46 -16.36 -5.26
N HIS A 270 -3.77 -15.86 -4.05
CA HIS A 270 -3.16 -16.30 -2.80
C HIS A 270 -3.85 -17.53 -2.19
N GLY A 271 -4.74 -18.18 -2.93
CA GLY A 271 -5.29 -19.48 -2.57
C GLY A 271 -6.62 -19.43 -1.83
N TRP A 272 -7.37 -18.32 -1.91
CA TRP A 272 -8.69 -18.22 -1.29
C TRP A 272 -9.61 -19.38 -1.61
N ASN A 273 -9.69 -19.75 -2.90
CA ASN A 273 -10.60 -20.78 -3.38
C ASN A 273 -10.17 -22.22 -2.98
N LYS A 274 -8.94 -22.38 -2.49
CA LYS A 274 -8.42 -23.64 -1.96
C LYS A 274 -8.51 -23.74 -0.45
N ALA A 275 -8.78 -22.62 0.23
CA ALA A 275 -8.89 -22.55 1.68
C ALA A 275 -10.30 -23.00 2.10
N ALA A 276 -10.44 -24.13 2.80
CA ALA A 276 -11.71 -24.66 3.26
C ALA A 276 -12.09 -24.16 4.65
N THR A 277 -11.13 -24.10 5.58
CA THR A 277 -11.39 -23.73 6.97
C THR A 277 -11.15 -22.25 7.25
N ARG A 278 -11.80 -21.72 8.31
CA ARG A 278 -11.57 -20.34 8.81
C ARG A 278 -10.08 -20.05 9.03
N ALA A 279 -9.33 -21.01 9.58
CA ALA A 279 -7.89 -20.85 9.81
C ALA A 279 -7.08 -20.75 8.49
N GLN A 280 -7.50 -21.45 7.45
CA GLN A 280 -6.88 -21.34 6.12
C GLN A 280 -7.25 -20.00 5.46
N LYS A 281 -8.50 -19.55 5.56
CA LYS A 281 -8.93 -18.23 5.09
C LYS A 281 -8.15 -17.11 5.80
N GLN A 282 -7.94 -17.23 7.13
CA GLN A 282 -7.10 -16.31 7.89
C GLN A 282 -5.67 -16.23 7.33
N LYS A 283 -5.06 -17.38 7.00
CA LYS A 283 -3.71 -17.41 6.40
C LYS A 283 -3.68 -16.67 5.07
N VAL A 284 -4.70 -16.80 4.24
CA VAL A 284 -4.80 -16.07 2.97
C VAL A 284 -4.89 -14.56 3.22
N ILE A 285 -5.76 -14.10 4.12
CA ILE A 285 -5.87 -12.68 4.46
C ILE A 285 -4.54 -12.15 5.01
N LYS A 286 -3.78 -12.96 5.77
CA LYS A 286 -2.45 -12.60 6.28
C LYS A 286 -1.39 -12.41 5.19
N THR A 287 -1.63 -12.80 3.95
CA THR A 287 -0.74 -12.41 2.84
C THR A 287 -0.84 -10.93 2.53
N TYR A 288 -2.01 -10.35 2.76
CA TYR A 288 -2.25 -8.91 2.61
C TYR A 288 -1.58 -8.09 3.72
N ASN A 289 -1.83 -8.48 4.97
CA ASN A 289 -1.17 -7.90 6.14
C ASN A 289 -0.92 -8.99 7.18
N ARG A 290 0.37 -9.20 7.54
CA ARG A 290 0.86 -10.33 8.35
C ARG A 290 0.45 -10.31 9.83
N ILE A 291 -0.56 -9.53 10.20
CA ILE A 291 -1.00 -9.33 11.59
C ILE A 291 -2.27 -10.13 11.86
N ASP A 292 -2.29 -10.96 12.92
CA ASP A 292 -3.44 -11.80 13.25
C ASP A 292 -4.70 -10.99 13.55
N ILE A 293 -4.59 -9.91 14.30
CA ILE A 293 -5.70 -9.02 14.63
C ILE A 293 -6.35 -8.44 13.37
N TYR A 294 -5.57 -8.12 12.34
CA TYR A 294 -6.07 -7.65 11.04
C TYR A 294 -6.95 -8.70 10.38
N ALA A 295 -6.41 -9.91 10.19
CA ALA A 295 -7.15 -10.98 9.53
C ALA A 295 -8.39 -11.42 10.31
N ASN A 296 -8.29 -11.49 11.64
CA ASN A 296 -9.43 -11.79 12.50
C ASN A 296 -10.53 -10.72 12.43
N THR A 297 -10.13 -9.45 12.31
CA THR A 297 -11.11 -8.35 12.20
C THR A 297 -11.88 -8.44 10.88
N ILE A 298 -11.21 -8.73 9.77
CA ILE A 298 -11.86 -8.88 8.47
C ILE A 298 -12.83 -10.06 8.48
N LEU A 299 -12.39 -11.22 8.98
CA LEU A 299 -13.25 -12.40 9.08
C LEU A 299 -14.46 -12.13 10.00
N GLY A 300 -14.22 -11.58 11.20
CA GLY A 300 -15.29 -11.28 12.14
C GLY A 300 -16.30 -10.24 11.62
N LEU A 301 -15.81 -9.22 10.86
CA LEU A 301 -16.71 -8.26 10.23
C LEU A 301 -17.53 -8.90 9.10
N ALA A 302 -16.94 -9.81 8.32
CA ALA A 302 -17.64 -10.55 7.28
C ALA A 302 -18.68 -11.53 7.90
N GLU A 303 -18.30 -12.25 8.96
CA GLU A 303 -19.19 -13.14 9.72
C GLU A 303 -20.40 -12.38 10.30
N ALA A 304 -20.20 -11.17 10.82
CA ALA A 304 -21.29 -10.31 11.28
C ALA A 304 -22.24 -9.85 10.16
N GLN A 305 -21.82 -9.95 8.89
CA GLN A 305 -22.66 -9.70 7.71
C GLN A 305 -23.32 -10.96 7.16
N GLY A 306 -23.13 -12.12 7.79
CA GLY A 306 -23.71 -13.39 7.39
C GLY A 306 -22.77 -14.28 6.56
N TYR A 307 -21.48 -13.95 6.43
CA TYR A 307 -20.51 -14.88 5.87
C TYR A 307 -20.29 -16.07 6.82
N VAL A 308 -20.32 -17.28 6.27
CA VAL A 308 -20.03 -18.51 7.01
C VAL A 308 -18.76 -19.10 6.41
N ALA A 309 -17.70 -19.20 7.22
CA ALA A 309 -16.54 -20.00 6.87
C ALA A 309 -16.89 -21.46 7.18
N GLU A 310 -16.90 -22.30 6.15
CA GLU A 310 -17.07 -23.74 6.31
C GLU A 310 -15.94 -24.35 7.13
#